data_c42c2f70482896ceafe42a5ef5506123
#
_entry.id   c42c2f70482896ceafe42a5ef5506123
#
_cell.length_a   1.000
_cell.length_b   1.000
_cell.length_c   1.000
_cell.angle_alpha   90.00
_cell.angle_beta   90.00
_cell.angle_gamma   90.00
#
_symmetry.space_group_name_H-M   'P 1'
#
loop_
_entity.id
_entity.type
_entity.pdbx_description
1 polymer ?
#
loop_
_entity_poly.entity_id
_entity_poly.type
_entity_poly.pdbx_seq_one_letter_code
_entity_poly.pdbx_strand_id
1 'polypeptide(L)'
;MIGGAMYAQFRCLKVNECLPLPNGTTPAEGASCFVNPLTALGMTETMRREGHKALVHTAAASNLGQMLNKICLKDSIPLVNIVRSNEQAEILRKIGAKHVVDSTSPNFMDDLTGALTETGATLAFDAIGGGKLAGQILTCMETAVNKNAKVYSRYGSNVHKQVYIYGGLDPRRSN
;
A
#
# COMPACT_ATOMS: atom_id res chain seq x y z
N MET A 1 -7.06 8.43 -18.85
CA MET A 1 -7.37 9.85 -19.10
C MET A 1 -7.78 10.51 -17.80
N ILE A 2 -7.31 11.71 -17.57
CA ILE A 2 -7.67 12.54 -16.40
C ILE A 2 -8.47 13.74 -16.91
N GLY A 3 -9.69 13.95 -16.38
CA GLY A 3 -10.50 15.08 -16.77
C GLY A 3 -11.82 15.16 -16.02
N GLY A 4 -12.41 16.34 -15.94
CA GLY A 4 -13.74 16.55 -15.38
C GLY A 4 -14.86 15.95 -16.26
N ALA A 5 -16.11 15.93 -15.74
CA ALA A 5 -17.31 15.47 -16.45
C ALA A 5 -17.22 14.06 -17.08
N MET A 6 -16.55 13.12 -16.40
CA MET A 6 -16.39 11.74 -16.88
C MET A 6 -17.60 10.85 -16.55
N TYR A 7 -18.49 11.28 -15.66
CA TYR A 7 -19.71 10.56 -15.32
C TYR A 7 -20.81 10.91 -16.34
N ALA A 8 -20.66 10.37 -17.56
CA ALA A 8 -21.54 10.61 -18.70
C ALA A 8 -21.55 9.41 -19.62
N GLN A 9 -22.69 9.19 -20.35
CA GLN A 9 -22.79 8.12 -21.34
C GLN A 9 -21.92 8.39 -22.57
N PHE A 10 -21.80 9.64 -22.97
CA PHE A 10 -21.02 10.08 -24.12
C PHE A 10 -20.22 11.35 -23.77
N ARG A 11 -19.04 11.46 -24.34
CA ARG A 11 -18.20 12.65 -24.20
C ARG A 11 -17.30 12.82 -25.43
N CYS A 12 -17.18 14.05 -25.92
CA CYS A 12 -16.20 14.42 -26.94
C CYS A 12 -14.87 14.75 -26.29
N LEU A 13 -13.78 14.19 -26.80
CA LEU A 13 -12.43 14.36 -26.31
C LEU A 13 -11.46 14.48 -27.48
N LYS A 14 -10.33 15.16 -27.26
CA LYS A 14 -9.23 15.16 -28.21
C LYS A 14 -8.52 13.82 -28.16
N VAL A 15 -8.14 13.26 -29.32
CA VAL A 15 -7.50 11.95 -29.43
C VAL A 15 -6.18 11.90 -28.64
N ASN A 16 -5.42 12.98 -28.63
CA ASN A 16 -4.16 13.09 -27.89
C ASN A 16 -4.32 13.14 -26.36
N GLU A 17 -5.55 13.30 -25.85
CA GLU A 17 -5.88 13.20 -24.43
C GLU A 17 -6.33 11.80 -24.03
N CYS A 18 -6.40 10.86 -24.97
CA CYS A 18 -6.85 9.50 -24.76
C CYS A 18 -5.67 8.53 -24.74
N LEU A 19 -5.74 7.55 -23.83
CA LEU A 19 -4.80 6.43 -23.81
C LEU A 19 -5.36 5.31 -24.70
N PRO A 20 -4.66 4.94 -25.78
CA PRO A 20 -5.05 3.78 -26.57
C PRO A 20 -4.96 2.50 -25.71
N LEU A 21 -5.98 1.68 -25.78
CA LEU A 21 -6.00 0.39 -25.10
C LEU A 21 -5.68 -0.74 -26.08
N PRO A 22 -5.15 -1.88 -25.61
CA PRO A 22 -4.97 -3.05 -26.47
C PRO A 22 -6.26 -3.49 -27.14
N ASN A 23 -6.15 -4.05 -28.33
CA ASN A 23 -7.30 -4.60 -29.05
C ASN A 23 -7.99 -5.68 -28.20
N GLY A 24 -9.31 -5.66 -28.18
CA GLY A 24 -10.12 -6.61 -27.41
C GLY A 24 -10.38 -6.20 -25.96
N THR A 25 -9.79 -5.10 -25.47
CA THR A 25 -10.08 -4.57 -24.13
C THR A 25 -11.54 -4.14 -24.04
N THR A 26 -12.28 -4.72 -23.11
CA THR A 26 -13.67 -4.32 -22.84
C THR A 26 -13.75 -2.94 -22.15
N PRO A 27 -14.87 -2.21 -22.25
CA PRO A 27 -15.06 -0.96 -21.51
C PRO A 27 -14.89 -1.10 -19.99
N ALA A 28 -15.31 -2.23 -19.41
CA ALA A 28 -15.17 -2.52 -18.00
C ALA A 28 -13.70 -2.65 -17.57
N GLU A 29 -12.88 -3.35 -18.35
CA GLU A 29 -11.44 -3.45 -18.14
C GLU A 29 -10.76 -2.10 -18.33
N GLY A 30 -11.13 -1.37 -19.40
CA GLY A 30 -10.60 -0.05 -19.69
C GLY A 30 -10.92 0.98 -18.60
N ALA A 31 -12.05 0.89 -17.93
CA ALA A 31 -12.43 1.80 -16.85
C ALA A 31 -11.48 1.76 -15.64
N SER A 32 -10.79 0.64 -15.41
CA SER A 32 -9.88 0.46 -14.26
C SER A 32 -8.40 0.39 -14.64
N CYS A 33 -8.02 0.61 -15.88
CA CYS A 33 -6.68 0.34 -16.39
C CYS A 33 -5.64 1.45 -16.15
N PHE A 34 -6.02 2.62 -15.60
CA PHE A 34 -5.14 3.79 -15.60
C PHE A 34 -4.63 4.17 -14.21
N VAL A 35 -5.46 4.81 -13.38
CA VAL A 35 -4.96 5.43 -12.13
C VAL A 35 -4.43 4.40 -11.14
N ASN A 36 -5.25 3.41 -10.77
CA ASN A 36 -4.89 2.46 -9.73
C ASN A 36 -3.69 1.57 -10.10
N PRO A 37 -3.61 0.95 -11.29
CA PRO A 37 -2.46 0.13 -11.64
C PRO A 37 -1.18 0.95 -11.78
N LEU A 38 -1.23 2.19 -12.30
CA LEU A 38 -0.04 3.05 -12.37
C LEU A 38 0.41 3.50 -10.98
N THR A 39 -0.51 3.78 -10.06
CA THR A 39 -0.18 4.09 -8.67
C THR A 39 0.48 2.89 -8.00
N ALA A 40 -0.07 1.68 -8.16
CA ALA A 40 0.51 0.47 -7.60
C ALA A 40 1.91 0.17 -8.16
N LEU A 41 2.14 0.35 -9.47
CA LEU A 41 3.46 0.26 -10.09
C LEU A 41 4.39 1.34 -9.54
N GLY A 42 3.92 2.58 -9.42
CA GLY A 42 4.69 3.69 -8.84
C GLY A 42 5.17 3.38 -7.42
N MET A 43 4.37 2.74 -6.59
CA MET A 43 4.76 2.30 -5.24
C MET A 43 5.92 1.30 -5.27
N THR A 44 5.86 0.29 -6.15
CA THR A 44 6.96 -0.68 -6.28
C THR A 44 8.22 -0.08 -6.87
N GLU A 45 8.10 0.86 -7.81
CA GLU A 45 9.24 1.58 -8.38
C GLU A 45 9.87 2.54 -7.35
N THR A 46 9.08 3.25 -6.56
CA THR A 46 9.59 4.09 -5.45
C THR A 46 10.37 3.23 -4.46
N MET A 47 9.83 2.08 -4.08
CA MET A 47 10.52 1.12 -3.21
C MET A 47 11.93 0.77 -3.76
N ARG A 48 12.02 0.40 -5.04
CA ARG A 48 13.29 0.02 -5.69
C ARG A 48 14.27 1.20 -5.75
N ARG A 49 13.78 2.36 -6.15
CA ARG A 49 14.62 3.58 -6.31
C ARG A 49 15.17 4.10 -4.99
N GLU A 50 14.43 3.94 -3.90
CA GLU A 50 14.85 4.38 -2.56
C GLU A 50 15.60 3.28 -1.78
N GLY A 51 15.79 2.11 -2.39
CA GLY A 51 16.58 1.02 -1.81
C GLY A 51 15.87 0.20 -0.74
N HIS A 52 14.54 0.34 -0.62
CA HIS A 52 13.72 -0.51 0.24
C HIS A 52 13.48 -1.88 -0.42
N LYS A 53 13.20 -2.91 0.39
CA LYS A 53 13.06 -4.30 -0.10
C LYS A 53 11.65 -4.87 0.07
N ALA A 54 10.83 -4.22 0.85
CA ALA A 54 9.48 -4.64 1.19
C ALA A 54 8.59 -3.42 1.44
N LEU A 55 7.28 -3.61 1.37
CA LEU A 55 6.28 -2.55 1.47
C LEU A 55 5.28 -2.82 2.59
N VAL A 56 4.72 -1.74 3.12
CA VAL A 56 3.46 -1.73 3.89
C VAL A 56 2.43 -0.91 3.12
N HIS A 57 1.19 -1.37 3.08
CA HIS A 57 0.10 -0.64 2.45
C HIS A 57 -1.15 -0.64 3.33
N THR A 58 -1.73 0.54 3.58
CA THR A 58 -3.00 0.69 4.29
C THR A 58 -4.19 0.68 3.31
N ALA A 59 -5.40 0.49 3.81
CA ALA A 59 -6.60 0.28 2.99
C ALA A 59 -6.39 -0.83 1.94
N ALA A 60 -5.68 -1.89 2.33
CA ALA A 60 -5.12 -2.88 1.43
C ALA A 60 -6.17 -3.72 0.67
N ALA A 61 -7.40 -3.83 1.17
CA ALA A 61 -8.51 -4.51 0.48
C ALA A 61 -9.17 -3.65 -0.62
N SER A 62 -8.75 -2.39 -0.80
CA SER A 62 -9.22 -1.54 -1.89
C SER A 62 -8.81 -2.08 -3.26
N ASN A 63 -9.43 -1.59 -4.32
CA ASN A 63 -9.07 -1.98 -5.70
C ASN A 63 -7.57 -1.78 -5.98
N LEU A 64 -7.01 -0.63 -5.58
CA LEU A 64 -5.57 -0.35 -5.69
C LEU A 64 -4.75 -1.33 -4.86
N GLY A 65 -5.13 -1.59 -3.61
CA GLY A 65 -4.40 -2.50 -2.72
C GLY A 65 -4.38 -3.94 -3.23
N GLN A 66 -5.49 -4.43 -3.80
CA GLN A 66 -5.54 -5.74 -4.44
C GLN A 66 -4.63 -5.82 -5.69
N MET A 67 -4.57 -4.74 -6.49
CA MET A 67 -3.64 -4.65 -7.62
C MET A 67 -2.18 -4.65 -7.15
N LEU A 68 -1.86 -3.87 -6.11
CA LEU A 68 -0.52 -3.84 -5.51
C LEU A 68 -0.12 -5.22 -4.98
N ASN A 69 -1.04 -5.92 -4.28
CA ASN A 69 -0.78 -7.28 -3.80
C ASN A 69 -0.44 -8.24 -4.95
N LYS A 70 -1.18 -8.19 -6.06
CA LYS A 70 -0.91 -9.03 -7.23
C LYS A 70 0.44 -8.72 -7.88
N ILE A 71 0.81 -7.43 -7.98
CA ILE A 71 2.12 -7.02 -8.51
C ILE A 71 3.23 -7.51 -7.58
N CYS A 72 3.10 -7.30 -6.27
CA CYS A 72 4.08 -7.75 -5.28
C CYS A 72 4.27 -9.27 -5.29
N LEU A 73 3.19 -10.05 -5.42
CA LEU A 73 3.28 -11.51 -5.55
C LEU A 73 4.03 -11.91 -6.81
N LYS A 74 3.72 -11.30 -7.96
CA LYS A 74 4.39 -11.56 -9.25
C LYS A 74 5.88 -11.24 -9.19
N ASP A 75 6.23 -10.13 -8.57
CA ASP A 75 7.61 -9.62 -8.51
C ASP A 75 8.38 -10.13 -7.26
N SER A 76 7.77 -11.03 -6.46
CA SER A 76 8.34 -11.57 -5.23
C SER A 76 8.72 -10.49 -4.20
N ILE A 77 7.97 -9.39 -4.14
CA ILE A 77 8.14 -8.31 -3.18
C ILE A 77 7.32 -8.63 -1.93
N PRO A 78 7.94 -8.71 -0.73
CA PRO A 78 7.18 -8.86 0.51
C PRO A 78 6.29 -7.64 0.75
N LEU A 79 5.00 -7.88 1.03
CA LEU A 79 4.01 -6.83 1.27
C LEU A 79 3.24 -7.13 2.56
N VAL A 80 3.22 -6.17 3.48
CA VAL A 80 2.37 -6.16 4.66
C VAL A 80 1.11 -5.35 4.35
N ASN A 81 -0.03 -6.02 4.39
CA ASN A 81 -1.34 -5.46 4.08
C ASN A 81 -2.06 -5.08 5.38
N ILE A 82 -2.38 -3.81 5.58
CA ILE A 82 -3.16 -3.34 6.72
C ILE A 82 -4.62 -3.15 6.32
N VAL A 83 -5.51 -3.82 7.04
CA VAL A 83 -6.97 -3.78 6.87
C VAL A 83 -7.64 -3.34 8.17
N ARG A 84 -8.98 -3.21 8.17
CA ARG A 84 -9.76 -2.82 9.37
C ARG A 84 -10.93 -3.77 9.67
N SER A 85 -10.93 -4.94 9.06
CA SER A 85 -11.91 -6.00 9.40
C SER A 85 -11.45 -7.35 8.86
N ASN A 86 -12.01 -8.41 9.43
CA ASN A 86 -11.74 -9.77 9.00
C ASN A 86 -12.24 -10.04 7.57
N GLU A 87 -13.37 -9.46 7.15
CA GLU A 87 -13.89 -9.60 5.78
C GLU A 87 -12.88 -9.06 4.76
N GLN A 88 -12.25 -7.92 5.07
CA GLN A 88 -11.20 -7.35 4.24
C GLN A 88 -9.95 -8.23 4.22
N ALA A 89 -9.59 -8.83 5.35
CA ALA A 89 -8.48 -9.77 5.42
C ALA A 89 -8.72 -11.01 4.56
N GLU A 90 -9.95 -11.55 4.57
CA GLU A 90 -10.31 -12.70 3.76
C GLU A 90 -10.24 -12.42 2.24
N ILE A 91 -10.62 -11.20 1.81
CA ILE A 91 -10.46 -10.78 0.40
C ILE A 91 -9.00 -10.90 -0.02
N LEU A 92 -8.08 -10.40 0.80
CA LEU A 92 -6.65 -10.41 0.50
C LEU A 92 -6.04 -11.81 0.58
N ARG A 93 -6.43 -12.61 1.56
CA ARG A 93 -5.96 -14.01 1.69
C ARG A 93 -6.38 -14.85 0.46
N LYS A 94 -7.61 -14.66 -0.04
CA LYS A 94 -8.10 -15.33 -1.26
C LYS A 94 -7.28 -15.01 -2.51
N ILE A 95 -6.64 -13.85 -2.57
CA ILE A 95 -5.74 -13.46 -3.67
C ILE A 95 -4.26 -13.67 -3.32
N GLY A 96 -3.95 -14.47 -2.30
CA GLY A 96 -2.61 -14.92 -1.97
C GLY A 96 -1.78 -14.01 -1.08
N ALA A 97 -2.37 -13.00 -0.42
CA ALA A 97 -1.65 -12.15 0.52
C ALA A 97 -1.13 -12.98 1.71
N LYS A 98 0.16 -12.85 2.03
CA LYS A 98 0.82 -13.58 3.11
C LYS A 98 0.72 -12.88 4.45
N HIS A 99 0.99 -11.57 4.48
CA HIS A 99 0.97 -10.76 5.69
C HIS A 99 -0.23 -9.82 5.63
N VAL A 100 -1.24 -10.10 6.46
CA VAL A 100 -2.46 -9.28 6.58
C VAL A 100 -2.70 -9.00 8.05
N VAL A 101 -2.71 -7.72 8.41
CA VAL A 101 -2.83 -7.25 9.80
C VAL A 101 -4.07 -6.37 9.93
N ASP A 102 -4.90 -6.64 10.95
CA ASP A 102 -6.12 -5.87 11.23
C ASP A 102 -5.82 -4.73 12.22
N SER A 103 -5.99 -3.49 11.75
CA SER A 103 -5.75 -2.29 12.57
C SER A 103 -6.77 -2.07 13.69
N THR A 104 -7.85 -2.85 13.74
CA THR A 104 -8.84 -2.81 14.81
C THR A 104 -8.59 -3.86 15.91
N SER A 105 -7.65 -4.78 15.65
CA SER A 105 -7.25 -5.79 16.62
C SER A 105 -6.60 -5.15 17.86
N PRO A 106 -6.91 -5.63 19.08
CA PRO A 106 -6.18 -5.21 20.28
C PRO A 106 -4.68 -5.55 20.23
N ASN A 107 -4.29 -6.54 19.43
CA ASN A 107 -2.92 -6.98 19.24
C ASN A 107 -2.25 -6.32 18.01
N PHE A 108 -2.87 -5.31 17.40
CA PHE A 108 -2.42 -4.69 16.15
C PHE A 108 -0.92 -4.36 16.13
N MET A 109 -0.40 -3.75 17.20
CA MET A 109 1.01 -3.33 17.26
C MET A 109 1.97 -4.52 17.26
N ASP A 110 1.61 -5.60 17.96
CA ASP A 110 2.41 -6.82 18.03
C ASP A 110 2.36 -7.59 16.71
N ASP A 111 1.17 -7.75 16.13
CA ASP A 111 0.94 -8.41 14.84
C ASP A 111 1.68 -7.67 13.72
N LEU A 112 1.59 -6.33 13.70
CA LEU A 112 2.31 -5.51 12.72
C LEU A 112 3.82 -5.61 12.91
N THR A 113 4.31 -5.54 14.15
CA THR A 113 5.74 -5.69 14.45
C THR A 113 6.26 -7.07 14.02
N GLY A 114 5.49 -8.12 14.23
CA GLY A 114 5.80 -9.48 13.77
C GLY A 114 5.96 -9.53 12.24
N ALA A 115 4.95 -9.06 11.51
CA ALA A 115 4.98 -9.02 10.05
C ALA A 115 6.14 -8.16 9.50
N LEU A 116 6.45 -7.03 10.14
CA LEU A 116 7.59 -6.19 9.77
C LEU A 116 8.94 -6.84 10.07
N THR A 117 9.03 -7.62 11.15
CA THR A 117 10.24 -8.37 11.49
C THR A 117 10.55 -9.45 10.45
N GLU A 118 9.51 -10.14 9.95
CA GLU A 118 9.63 -11.16 8.92
C GLU A 118 9.97 -10.58 7.54
N THR A 119 9.32 -9.46 7.17
CA THR A 119 9.46 -8.87 5.84
C THR A 119 10.63 -7.91 5.70
N GLY A 120 11.07 -7.32 6.80
CA GLY A 120 12.06 -6.24 6.79
C GLY A 120 11.53 -4.94 6.17
N ALA A 121 10.21 -4.74 6.11
CA ALA A 121 9.63 -3.57 5.48
C ALA A 121 9.93 -2.28 6.27
N THR A 122 10.44 -1.29 5.55
CA THR A 122 10.81 0.05 6.06
C THR A 122 10.17 1.17 5.25
N LEU A 123 9.30 0.85 4.28
CA LEU A 123 8.54 1.79 3.47
C LEU A 123 7.06 1.47 3.55
N ALA A 124 6.24 2.48 3.81
CA ALA A 124 4.79 2.37 3.82
C ALA A 124 4.12 3.40 2.90
N PHE A 125 2.99 3.00 2.32
CA PHE A 125 2.07 3.88 1.61
C PHE A 125 0.73 3.91 2.34
N ASP A 126 0.39 5.07 2.88
CA ASP A 126 -0.80 5.27 3.70
C ASP A 126 -1.89 6.03 2.95
N ALA A 127 -3.00 5.33 2.68
CA ALA A 127 -4.21 5.90 2.08
C ALA A 127 -5.13 6.56 3.13
N ILE A 128 -4.94 6.27 4.41
CA ILE A 128 -5.83 6.74 5.49
C ILE A 128 -5.57 8.21 5.77
N GLY A 129 -4.30 8.59 5.93
CA GLY A 129 -3.84 9.97 5.98
C GLY A 129 -4.23 10.76 7.23
N GLY A 130 -4.79 10.11 8.24
CA GLY A 130 -5.20 10.77 9.48
C GLY A 130 -5.02 9.89 10.73
N GLY A 131 -5.28 10.48 11.90
CA GLY A 131 -5.15 9.78 13.19
C GLY A 131 -3.73 9.40 13.54
N LYS A 132 -3.55 8.21 14.13
CA LYS A 132 -2.26 7.74 14.68
C LYS A 132 -1.56 6.67 13.84
N LEU A 133 -2.20 6.20 12.75
CA LEU A 133 -1.75 4.99 12.05
C LEU A 133 -0.34 5.12 11.46
N ALA A 134 -0.02 6.24 10.82
CA ALA A 134 1.31 6.47 10.26
C ALA A 134 2.41 6.43 11.35
N GLY A 135 2.15 7.06 12.51
CA GLY A 135 3.06 7.01 13.66
C GLY A 135 3.20 5.60 14.23
N GLN A 136 2.10 4.84 14.32
CA GLN A 136 2.14 3.44 14.77
C GLN A 136 2.96 2.56 13.82
N ILE A 137 2.82 2.75 12.50
CA ILE A 137 3.62 2.03 11.50
C ILE A 137 5.12 2.33 11.70
N LEU A 138 5.51 3.59 11.83
CA LEU A 138 6.90 3.97 12.06
C LEU A 138 7.45 3.38 13.38
N THR A 139 6.67 3.40 14.45
CA THR A 139 7.05 2.79 15.73
C THR A 139 7.28 1.28 15.59
N CYS A 140 6.37 0.58 14.90
CA CYS A 140 6.53 -0.86 14.66
C CYS A 140 7.73 -1.17 13.76
N MET A 141 8.01 -0.34 12.74
CA MET A 141 9.21 -0.47 11.90
C MET A 141 10.49 -0.33 12.73
N GLU A 142 10.56 0.66 13.62
CA GLU A 142 11.73 0.84 14.51
C GLU A 142 11.89 -0.38 15.44
N THR A 143 10.80 -0.84 16.04
CA THR A 143 10.81 -2.02 16.90
C THR A 143 11.28 -3.27 16.16
N ALA A 144 10.78 -3.49 14.94
CA ALA A 144 11.15 -4.63 14.12
C ALA A 144 12.64 -4.60 13.72
N VAL A 145 13.15 -3.44 13.33
CA VAL A 145 14.57 -3.28 12.98
C VAL A 145 15.45 -3.55 14.21
N ASN A 146 15.08 -3.04 15.38
CA ASN A 146 15.85 -3.26 16.62
C ASN A 146 15.80 -4.73 17.07
N LYS A 147 14.69 -5.45 16.89
CA LYS A 147 14.62 -6.90 17.16
C LYS A 147 15.62 -7.71 16.32
N ASN A 148 15.89 -7.28 15.10
CA ASN A 148 16.83 -7.94 14.18
C ASN A 148 18.27 -7.39 14.30
N ALA A 149 18.51 -6.38 15.15
CA ALA A 149 19.82 -5.76 15.29
C ALA A 149 20.79 -6.68 16.05
N LYS A 150 22.00 -6.85 15.51
CA LYS A 150 23.09 -7.62 16.15
C LYS A 150 23.75 -6.89 17.30
N VAL A 151 23.63 -5.56 17.34
CA VAL A 151 24.25 -4.68 18.34
C VAL A 151 23.20 -3.74 18.88
N TYR A 152 23.11 -3.66 20.21
CA TYR A 152 22.20 -2.72 20.87
C TYR A 152 22.69 -1.28 20.72
N SER A 153 21.79 -0.38 20.34
CA SER A 153 22.02 1.07 20.34
C SER A 153 20.95 1.78 21.16
N ARG A 154 21.36 2.57 22.15
CA ARG A 154 20.45 3.41 22.95
C ARG A 154 19.83 4.57 22.15
N TYR A 155 20.38 4.87 20.98
CA TYR A 155 19.91 5.96 20.10
C TYR A 155 18.98 5.47 18.99
N GLY A 156 18.56 4.20 19.02
CA GLY A 156 17.75 3.59 17.97
C GLY A 156 18.56 3.09 16.78
N SER A 157 17.88 2.77 15.70
CA SER A 157 18.50 2.24 14.49
C SER A 157 18.89 3.37 13.51
N ASN A 158 19.90 3.12 12.70
CA ASN A 158 20.30 4.00 11.59
C ASN A 158 19.57 3.69 10.28
N VAL A 159 18.60 2.78 10.31
CA VAL A 159 17.84 2.38 9.13
C VAL A 159 16.79 3.45 8.83
N HIS A 160 16.80 3.98 7.61
CA HIS A 160 15.78 4.92 7.15
C HIS A 160 14.41 4.24 7.07
N LYS A 161 13.38 4.91 7.57
CA LYS A 161 11.98 4.48 7.53
C LYS A 161 11.13 5.59 6.96
N GLN A 162 10.20 5.23 6.09
CA GLN A 162 9.40 6.20 5.34
C GLN A 162 7.93 5.80 5.33
N VAL A 163 7.04 6.75 5.56
CA VAL A 163 5.61 6.63 5.29
C VAL A 163 5.20 7.72 4.31
N TYR A 164 4.74 7.33 3.14
CA TYR A 164 4.12 8.23 2.18
C TYR A 164 2.61 8.27 2.42
N ILE A 165 2.10 9.41 2.84
CA ILE A 165 0.66 9.66 2.94
C ILE A 165 0.20 10.12 1.56
N TYR A 166 -0.60 9.30 0.87
CA TYR A 166 -1.08 9.58 -0.48
C TYR A 166 -2.60 9.70 -0.58
N GLY A 167 -3.31 9.46 0.53
CA GLY A 167 -4.75 9.58 0.65
C GLY A 167 -5.19 10.38 1.88
N GLY A 168 -6.48 10.56 2.04
CA GLY A 168 -7.10 11.29 3.15
C GLY A 168 -8.47 10.70 3.49
N LEU A 169 -8.51 9.38 3.70
CA LEU A 169 -9.77 8.68 4.05
C LEU A 169 -10.22 8.98 5.49
N ASP A 170 -9.28 9.37 6.36
CA ASP A 170 -9.59 9.85 7.72
C ASP A 170 -9.40 11.37 7.75
N PRO A 171 -10.47 12.16 8.00
CA PRO A 171 -10.38 13.62 8.03
C PRO A 171 -9.70 14.16 9.30
N ARG A 172 -9.42 13.33 10.30
CA ARG A 172 -8.71 13.75 11.52
C ARG A 172 -7.26 14.08 11.17
N ARG A 173 -6.71 15.13 11.77
CA ARG A 173 -5.30 15.49 11.56
C ARG A 173 -4.39 14.35 12.05
N SER A 174 -3.31 14.10 11.31
CA SER A 174 -2.23 13.22 11.74
C SER A 174 -1.55 13.82 12.97
N ASN A 175 -1.36 13.04 14.02
CA ASN A 175 -0.62 13.41 15.23
C ASN A 175 0.78 12.79 15.19
#